data_8fbd883a317f8be9277232801483e5ac
#
_entry.id   8fbd883a317f8be9277232801483e5ac
#
_cell.length_a   1.000
_cell.length_b   1.000
_cell.length_c   1.000
_cell.angle_alpha   90.00
_cell.angle_beta   90.00
_cell.angle_gamma   90.00
#
_symmetry.space_group_name_H-M   'P 1'
#
loop_
_entity.id
_entity.type
_entity.pdbx_description
1 polymer ?
#
loop_
_entity_poly.entity_id
_entity_poly.type
_entity_poly.pdbx_seq_one_letter_code
_entity_poly.pdbx_strand_id
1 'polypeptide(L)'
;MCIRDRLDLQGLPWRGGVAVGPLLTLNLTVASHLIGTPFLPDLSGVVLVIEDIGEAPYRIDRMLTQWRLAGLLQSLAGLGFGRFLGCDHESDSGGFSLDEVLRERTADLEIPVVANLLVGHGPGGNAALPVGAIATLDGDQGVLSVEANPGVQPAPQQPQ
;
A
#
# COMPACT_ATOMS: atom_id res chain seq x y z
N MET A 1 0.05 24.81 -21.93
CA MET A 1 0.34 23.36 -21.95
C MET A 1 0.42 22.95 -20.49
N CYS A 2 -0.69 22.46 -19.92
CA CYS A 2 -0.69 21.98 -18.54
C CYS A 2 0.10 20.67 -18.51
N ILE A 3 1.27 20.70 -17.92
CA ILE A 3 1.98 19.49 -17.50
C ILE A 3 1.12 18.95 -16.35
N ARG A 4 0.35 17.89 -16.59
CA ARG A 4 -0.20 17.10 -15.50
C ARG A 4 0.99 16.42 -14.86
N ASP A 5 1.36 16.90 -13.68
CA ASP A 5 2.37 16.21 -12.89
C ASP A 5 1.74 14.89 -12.43
N ARG A 6 1.99 13.85 -13.18
CA ARG A 6 1.65 12.47 -12.84
C ARG A 6 2.88 11.85 -12.21
N LEU A 7 2.70 11.26 -11.05
CA LEU A 7 3.72 10.46 -10.40
C LEU A 7 3.48 8.99 -10.75
N ASP A 8 4.48 8.34 -11.33
CA ASP A 8 4.47 6.91 -11.59
C ASP A 8 5.52 6.22 -10.72
N LEU A 9 5.10 5.20 -9.97
CA LEU A 9 5.97 4.34 -9.19
C LEU A 9 5.98 2.94 -9.78
N GLN A 10 7.17 2.47 -10.12
CA GLN A 10 7.38 1.11 -10.59
C GLN A 10 7.52 0.16 -9.41
N GLY A 11 6.83 -0.97 -9.47
CA GLY A 11 6.93 -2.09 -8.56
C GLY A 11 7.00 -3.42 -9.31
N LEU A 12 6.71 -4.50 -8.61
CA LEU A 12 6.67 -5.85 -9.16
C LEU A 12 5.21 -6.29 -9.37
N PRO A 13 4.82 -6.72 -10.59
CA PRO A 13 3.49 -7.23 -10.84
C PRO A 13 3.28 -8.57 -10.13
N TRP A 14 2.32 -8.64 -9.22
CA TRP A 14 1.94 -9.89 -8.55
C TRP A 14 0.60 -10.44 -9.04
N ARG A 15 -0.34 -9.57 -9.33
CA ARG A 15 -1.64 -9.93 -9.89
C ARG A 15 -2.06 -8.86 -10.88
N GLY A 16 -2.44 -9.30 -12.08
CA GLY A 16 -2.86 -8.45 -13.19
C GLY A 16 -4.21 -7.77 -12.96
N GLY A 17 -4.57 -6.93 -13.91
CA GLY A 17 -5.75 -6.08 -13.89
C GLY A 17 -5.41 -4.63 -13.60
N VAL A 18 -6.40 -3.75 -13.79
CA VAL A 18 -6.26 -2.30 -13.56
C VAL A 18 -7.36 -1.83 -12.61
N ALA A 19 -6.97 -1.11 -11.58
CA ALA A 19 -7.90 -0.49 -10.63
C ALA A 19 -7.71 1.02 -10.59
N VAL A 20 -8.80 1.75 -10.40
CA VAL A 20 -8.82 3.20 -10.21
C VAL A 20 -9.61 3.51 -8.96
N GLY A 21 -9.07 4.33 -8.08
CA GLY A 21 -9.75 4.73 -6.85
C GLY A 21 -8.96 5.78 -6.07
N PRO A 22 -9.54 6.29 -4.97
CA PRO A 22 -8.80 7.15 -4.06
C PRO A 22 -7.62 6.42 -3.45
N LEU A 23 -6.47 7.10 -3.41
CA LEU A 23 -5.24 6.55 -2.84
C LEU A 23 -5.24 6.68 -1.33
N LEU A 24 -4.90 5.60 -0.65
CA LEU A 24 -4.58 5.61 0.77
C LEU A 24 -3.26 4.87 1.01
N THR A 25 -2.40 5.46 1.83
CA THR A 25 -1.13 4.84 2.25
C THR A 25 -1.12 4.69 3.76
N LEU A 26 -0.83 3.49 4.25
CA LEU A 26 -0.89 3.16 5.67
C LEU A 26 0.31 2.29 6.08
N ASN A 27 0.77 2.48 7.31
CA ASN A 27 1.57 1.47 7.98
C ASN A 27 0.63 0.35 8.47
N LEU A 28 0.94 -0.90 8.16
CA LEU A 28 0.06 -2.05 8.43
C LEU A 28 -0.19 -2.25 9.92
N THR A 29 0.84 -2.17 10.74
CA THR A 29 0.73 -2.30 12.21
C THR A 29 -0.18 -1.21 12.77
N VAL A 30 0.07 0.06 12.44
CA VAL A 30 -0.73 1.19 12.94
C VAL A 30 -2.18 1.08 12.49
N ALA A 31 -2.43 0.77 11.22
CA ALA A 31 -3.77 0.64 10.68
C ALA A 31 -4.53 -0.55 11.29
N SER A 32 -3.84 -1.65 11.59
CA SER A 32 -4.45 -2.81 12.27
C SER A 32 -5.00 -2.47 13.65
N HIS A 33 -4.36 -1.53 14.37
CA HIS A 33 -4.87 -1.06 15.66
C HIS A 33 -6.15 -0.20 15.55
N LEU A 34 -6.50 0.28 14.36
CA LEU A 34 -7.72 1.04 14.12
C LEU A 34 -8.95 0.18 13.83
N ILE A 35 -8.76 -1.13 13.57
CA ILE A 35 -9.86 -2.04 13.27
C ILE A 35 -10.82 -2.12 14.46
N GLY A 36 -12.11 -1.92 14.19
CA GLY A 36 -13.15 -1.87 15.22
C GLY A 36 -13.28 -0.51 15.92
N THR A 37 -12.54 0.48 15.50
CA THR A 37 -12.66 1.87 16.00
C THR A 37 -13.32 2.78 14.94
N PRO A 38 -13.88 3.94 15.32
CA PRO A 38 -14.43 4.90 14.36
C PRO A 38 -13.35 5.65 13.55
N PHE A 39 -12.06 5.37 13.78
CA PHE A 39 -10.94 6.07 13.15
C PHE A 39 -10.38 5.34 11.94
N LEU A 40 -10.76 4.07 11.70
CA LEU A 40 -10.42 3.41 10.45
C LEU A 40 -11.28 4.01 9.33
N PRO A 41 -10.67 4.56 8.26
CA PRO A 41 -11.44 5.07 7.13
C PRO A 41 -12.17 3.93 6.39
N ASP A 42 -13.21 4.27 5.65
CA ASP A 42 -13.83 3.32 4.71
C ASP A 42 -12.83 2.98 3.61
N LEU A 43 -12.55 1.69 3.44
CA LEU A 43 -11.61 1.17 2.44
C LEU A 43 -12.29 0.72 1.16
N SER A 44 -13.62 0.85 1.05
CA SER A 44 -14.37 0.41 -0.12
C SER A 44 -13.94 1.17 -1.37
N GLY A 45 -13.45 0.45 -2.39
CA GLY A 45 -13.00 1.01 -3.65
C GLY A 45 -11.68 1.80 -3.59
N VAL A 46 -10.94 1.69 -2.50
CA VAL A 46 -9.64 2.36 -2.31
C VAL A 46 -8.52 1.61 -3.03
N VAL A 47 -7.60 2.34 -3.64
CA VAL A 47 -6.26 1.85 -4.00
C VAL A 47 -5.39 2.02 -2.76
N LEU A 48 -5.14 0.91 -2.06
CA LEU A 48 -4.40 0.91 -0.80
C LEU A 48 -2.93 0.58 -1.04
N VAL A 49 -2.02 1.34 -0.44
CA VAL A 49 -0.60 0.98 -0.32
C VAL A 49 -0.26 0.80 1.15
N ILE A 50 0.24 -0.38 1.51
CA ILE A 50 0.68 -0.69 2.88
C ILE A 50 2.18 -0.98 2.94
N GLU A 51 2.79 -0.56 4.02
CA GLU A 51 4.19 -0.79 4.35
C GLU A 51 4.33 -1.14 5.83
N ASP A 52 5.49 -1.64 6.26
CA ASP A 52 5.79 -1.81 7.67
C ASP A 52 7.29 -1.80 7.95
N ILE A 53 7.68 -1.78 9.21
CA ILE A 53 9.07 -1.80 9.64
C ILE A 53 9.25 -2.65 10.91
N GLY A 54 10.23 -3.56 10.87
CA GLY A 54 10.68 -4.30 12.06
C GLY A 54 9.71 -5.37 12.59
N GLU A 55 8.65 -5.68 11.85
CA GLU A 55 7.68 -6.71 12.23
C GLU A 55 8.07 -8.08 11.67
N ALA A 56 8.05 -9.11 12.51
CA ALA A 56 8.33 -10.48 12.08
C ALA A 56 7.23 -11.00 11.13
N PRO A 57 7.55 -11.89 10.15
CA PRO A 57 6.59 -12.42 9.19
C PRO A 57 5.31 -12.97 9.82
N TYR A 58 5.41 -13.69 10.95
CA TYR A 58 4.23 -14.24 11.64
C TYR A 58 3.30 -13.16 12.22
N ARG A 59 3.82 -11.97 12.54
CA ARG A 59 3.00 -10.84 13.01
C ARG A 59 2.26 -10.21 11.84
N ILE A 60 2.93 -10.04 10.71
CA ILE A 60 2.32 -9.57 9.46
C ILE A 60 1.24 -10.55 9.02
N ASP A 61 1.49 -11.85 9.11
CA ASP A 61 0.50 -12.89 8.84
C ASP A 61 -0.76 -12.74 9.68
N ARG A 62 -0.63 -12.52 10.98
CA ARG A 62 -1.78 -12.31 11.88
C ARG A 62 -2.56 -11.05 11.54
N MET A 63 -1.86 -9.94 11.23
CA MET A 63 -2.52 -8.68 10.86
C MET A 63 -3.29 -8.83 9.55
N LEU A 64 -2.69 -9.40 8.51
CA LEU A 64 -3.37 -9.63 7.24
C LEU A 64 -4.53 -10.62 7.37
N THR A 65 -4.39 -11.64 8.23
CA THR A 65 -5.50 -12.55 8.57
C THR A 65 -6.65 -11.79 9.23
N GLN A 66 -6.38 -10.90 10.17
CA GLN A 66 -7.39 -10.04 10.78
C GLN A 66 -8.08 -9.14 9.74
N TRP A 67 -7.32 -8.52 8.83
CA TRP A 67 -7.86 -7.70 7.75
C TRP A 67 -8.78 -8.49 6.83
N ARG A 68 -8.40 -9.73 6.50
CA ARG A 68 -9.25 -10.64 5.71
C ARG A 68 -10.54 -10.99 6.42
N LEU A 69 -10.47 -11.41 7.68
CA LEU A 69 -11.64 -11.76 8.47
C LEU A 69 -12.59 -10.58 8.69
N ALA A 70 -12.07 -9.37 8.74
CA ALA A 70 -12.85 -8.13 8.78
C ALA A 70 -13.43 -7.70 7.41
N GLY A 71 -13.12 -8.39 6.32
CA GLY A 71 -13.56 -8.06 4.97
C GLY A 71 -12.87 -6.85 4.34
N LEU A 72 -11.81 -6.34 4.96
CA LEU A 72 -11.15 -5.10 4.53
C LEU A 72 -10.38 -5.27 3.22
N LEU A 73 -9.66 -6.39 3.06
CA LEU A 73 -8.90 -6.65 1.82
C LEU A 73 -9.82 -6.87 0.61
N GLN A 74 -10.98 -7.49 0.83
CA GLN A 74 -11.95 -7.79 -0.22
C GLN A 74 -12.72 -6.54 -0.69
N SER A 75 -12.74 -5.48 0.09
CA SER A 75 -13.39 -4.21 -0.26
C SER A 75 -12.56 -3.28 -1.11
N LEU A 76 -11.25 -3.52 -1.21
CA LEU A 76 -10.31 -2.68 -1.95
C LEU A 76 -10.56 -2.72 -3.47
N ALA A 77 -10.21 -1.64 -4.17
CA ALA A 77 -10.10 -1.65 -5.62
C ALA A 77 -8.76 -2.24 -6.09
N GLY A 78 -7.68 -2.00 -5.37
CA GLY A 78 -6.35 -2.50 -5.67
C GLY A 78 -5.44 -2.43 -4.45
N LEU A 79 -4.40 -3.27 -4.42
CA LEU A 79 -3.46 -3.38 -3.31
C LEU A 79 -2.01 -3.22 -3.78
N GLY A 80 -1.31 -2.24 -3.21
CA GLY A 80 0.12 -2.07 -3.34
C GLY A 80 0.83 -2.45 -2.04
N PHE A 81 1.92 -3.20 -2.15
CA PHE A 81 2.87 -3.38 -1.06
C PHE A 81 4.06 -2.44 -1.27
N GLY A 82 4.28 -1.57 -0.30
CA GLY A 82 5.47 -0.78 -0.18
C GLY A 82 6.64 -1.61 0.36
N ARG A 83 7.54 -0.96 1.08
CA ARG A 83 8.66 -1.63 1.70
C ARG A 83 8.29 -2.17 3.08
N PHE A 84 8.83 -3.33 3.40
CA PHE A 84 8.73 -3.97 4.70
C PHE A 84 10.14 -4.11 5.28
N LEU A 85 10.71 -2.96 5.67
CA LEU A 85 12.11 -2.90 6.11
C LEU A 85 12.31 -3.66 7.42
N GLY A 86 13.27 -4.61 7.41
CA GLY A 86 13.58 -5.41 8.60
C GLY A 86 12.45 -6.36 9.03
N CYS A 87 11.52 -6.68 8.13
CA CYS A 87 10.43 -7.61 8.38
C CYS A 87 10.72 -9.04 7.92
N ASP A 88 11.84 -9.25 7.24
CA ASP A 88 12.26 -10.56 6.70
C ASP A 88 13.32 -11.23 7.59
N HIS A 89 13.12 -11.16 8.90
CA HIS A 89 13.98 -11.88 9.83
C HIS A 89 13.67 -13.37 9.73
N GLU A 90 14.63 -14.15 9.23
CA GLU A 90 14.59 -15.60 9.33
C GLU A 90 14.39 -15.98 10.80
N SER A 91 13.24 -16.55 11.12
CA SER A 91 13.15 -17.28 12.36
C SER A 91 14.00 -18.54 12.18
N ASP A 92 15.01 -18.76 13.01
CA ASP A 92 15.81 -20.00 13.10
C ASP A 92 14.94 -21.27 13.26
N SER A 93 13.63 -21.13 13.22
CA SER A 93 12.61 -22.13 13.49
C SER A 93 11.79 -22.57 12.27
N GLY A 94 12.19 -22.24 11.03
CA GLY A 94 11.53 -22.76 9.82
C GLY A 94 10.14 -22.19 9.55
N GLY A 95 9.91 -20.91 9.86
CA GLY A 95 8.69 -20.18 9.53
C GLY A 95 8.64 -19.73 8.08
N PHE A 96 7.48 -19.22 7.65
CA PHE A 96 7.29 -18.62 6.33
C PHE A 96 8.10 -17.33 6.19
N SER A 97 8.62 -17.08 4.99
CA SER A 97 9.21 -15.80 4.63
C SER A 97 8.13 -14.73 4.52
N LEU A 98 8.53 -13.46 4.56
CA LEU A 98 7.62 -12.34 4.33
C LEU A 98 6.90 -12.44 2.97
N ASP A 99 7.65 -12.76 1.90
CA ASP A 99 7.09 -12.87 0.54
C ASP A 99 6.02 -13.96 0.47
N GLU A 100 6.24 -15.13 1.09
CA GLU A 100 5.26 -16.20 1.18
C GLU A 100 4.00 -15.75 1.92
N VAL A 101 4.15 -15.07 3.05
CA VAL A 101 3.01 -14.54 3.83
C VAL A 101 2.18 -13.55 3.01
N LEU A 102 2.82 -12.56 2.39
CA LEU A 102 2.12 -11.54 1.61
C LEU A 102 1.39 -12.15 0.42
N ARG A 103 2.02 -13.09 -0.29
CA ARG A 103 1.40 -13.78 -1.45
C ARG A 103 0.24 -14.67 -1.02
N GLU A 104 0.42 -15.47 0.02
CA GLU A 104 -0.63 -16.38 0.49
C GLU A 104 -1.86 -15.62 0.98
N ARG A 105 -1.67 -14.54 1.73
CA ARG A 105 -2.79 -13.74 2.27
C ARG A 105 -3.53 -12.91 1.23
N THR A 106 -3.01 -12.80 0.03
CA THR A 106 -3.64 -12.08 -1.10
C THR A 106 -3.96 -12.97 -2.29
N ALA A 107 -3.70 -14.28 -2.21
CA ALA A 107 -3.79 -15.22 -3.33
C ALA A 107 -5.20 -15.32 -3.96
N ASP A 108 -6.25 -15.16 -3.17
CA ASP A 108 -7.65 -15.26 -3.59
C ASP A 108 -8.34 -13.92 -3.86
N LEU A 109 -7.61 -12.81 -3.72
CA LEU A 109 -8.16 -11.49 -4.06
C LEU A 109 -8.29 -11.37 -5.58
N GLU A 110 -9.42 -10.84 -6.05
CA GLU A 110 -9.69 -10.63 -7.48
C GLU A 110 -9.35 -9.20 -7.95
N ILE A 111 -8.44 -8.53 -7.23
CA ILE A 111 -7.99 -7.16 -7.49
C ILE A 111 -6.53 -7.15 -7.95
N PRO A 112 -6.06 -6.12 -8.70
CA PRO A 112 -4.65 -5.99 -9.02
C PRO A 112 -3.80 -5.84 -7.76
N VAL A 113 -2.63 -6.53 -7.77
CA VAL A 113 -1.65 -6.46 -6.67
C VAL A 113 -0.27 -6.14 -7.25
N VAL A 114 0.35 -5.11 -6.71
CA VAL A 114 1.72 -4.68 -7.05
C VAL A 114 2.56 -4.64 -5.80
N ALA A 115 3.75 -5.23 -5.84
CA ALA A 115 4.66 -5.25 -4.71
C ALA A 115 5.90 -4.39 -4.93
N ASN A 116 6.67 -4.19 -3.86
CA ASN A 116 7.94 -3.48 -3.87
C ASN A 116 7.86 -2.05 -4.43
N LEU A 117 6.76 -1.36 -4.16
CA LEU A 117 6.64 0.08 -4.45
C LEU A 117 7.61 0.88 -3.57
N LEU A 118 8.13 2.00 -4.12
CA LEU A 118 9.08 2.86 -3.40
C LEU A 118 8.36 3.74 -2.35
N VAL A 119 7.67 3.09 -1.43
CA VAL A 119 6.89 3.69 -0.34
C VAL A 119 7.26 3.02 0.97
N GLY A 120 7.42 3.79 2.04
CA GLY A 120 7.76 3.29 3.37
C GLY A 120 9.21 3.54 3.77
N HIS A 121 9.62 2.94 4.85
CA HIS A 121 10.95 3.12 5.46
C HIS A 121 12.04 2.45 4.61
N GLY A 122 13.25 2.99 4.63
CA GLY A 122 14.43 2.36 4.03
C GLY A 122 15.29 3.28 3.18
N PRO A 123 16.48 2.81 2.77
CA PRO A 123 17.38 3.55 1.90
C PRO A 123 16.82 3.65 0.47
N GLY A 124 17.26 4.65 -0.29
CA GLY A 124 16.92 4.81 -1.71
C GLY A 124 15.65 5.63 -1.98
N GLY A 125 15.16 6.34 -0.98
CA GLY A 125 14.02 7.26 -1.11
C GLY A 125 12.69 6.69 -0.64
N ASN A 126 11.76 7.58 -0.44
CA ASN A 126 10.37 7.31 -0.09
C ASN A 126 9.49 8.28 -0.88
N ALA A 127 8.63 7.76 -1.74
CA ALA A 127 7.75 8.62 -2.52
C ALA A 127 6.71 9.28 -1.61
N ALA A 128 6.60 10.60 -1.72
CA ALA A 128 5.52 11.34 -1.07
C ALA A 128 4.24 11.16 -1.91
N LEU A 129 3.26 10.49 -1.35
CA LEU A 129 2.00 10.19 -2.02
C LEU A 129 0.86 11.05 -1.46
N PRO A 130 0.08 11.73 -2.31
CA PRO A 130 -1.06 12.53 -1.89
C PRO A 130 -2.24 11.63 -1.52
N VAL A 131 -2.49 11.45 -0.23
CA VAL A 131 -3.64 10.70 0.28
C VAL A 131 -4.95 11.32 -0.21
N GLY A 132 -5.86 10.48 -0.71
CA GLY A 132 -7.15 10.89 -1.26
C GLY A 132 -7.12 11.30 -2.74
N ALA A 133 -5.95 11.44 -3.36
CA ALA A 133 -5.86 11.67 -4.80
C ALA A 133 -6.31 10.43 -5.58
N ILE A 134 -6.77 10.62 -6.80
CA ILE A 134 -7.11 9.48 -7.67
C ILE A 134 -5.82 8.79 -8.13
N ALA A 135 -5.76 7.51 -7.89
CA ALA A 135 -4.67 6.65 -8.31
C ALA A 135 -5.17 5.54 -9.25
N THR A 136 -4.28 5.13 -10.14
CA THR A 136 -4.45 3.94 -10.98
C THR A 136 -3.38 2.93 -10.59
N LEU A 137 -3.79 1.72 -10.22
CA LEU A 137 -2.89 0.59 -10.00
C LEU A 137 -3.00 -0.37 -11.17
N ASP A 138 -1.95 -0.45 -11.97
CA ASP A 138 -1.83 -1.38 -13.10
C ASP A 138 -1.02 -2.60 -12.65
N GLY A 139 -1.72 -3.68 -12.35
CA GLY A 139 -1.11 -4.94 -11.91
C GLY A 139 -0.41 -5.69 -13.03
N ASP A 140 -0.73 -5.43 -14.31
CA ASP A 140 -0.08 -6.07 -15.45
C ASP A 140 1.30 -5.44 -15.71
N GLN A 141 1.40 -4.12 -15.57
CA GLN A 141 2.64 -3.37 -15.73
C GLN A 141 3.44 -3.22 -14.43
N GLY A 142 2.83 -3.50 -13.28
CA GLY A 142 3.44 -3.27 -11.98
C GLY A 142 3.61 -1.79 -11.64
N VAL A 143 2.66 -0.93 -12.02
CA VAL A 143 2.78 0.52 -11.87
C VAL A 143 1.66 1.09 -11.01
N LEU A 144 2.03 1.92 -10.05
CA LEU A 144 1.11 2.84 -9.37
C LEU A 144 1.27 4.23 -9.99
N SER A 145 0.19 4.76 -10.54
CA SER A 145 0.13 6.11 -11.10
C SER A 145 -0.78 6.98 -10.26
N VAL A 146 -0.30 8.16 -9.90
CA VAL A 146 -1.08 9.13 -9.12
C VAL A 146 -1.14 10.45 -9.89
N GLU A 147 -2.35 10.97 -10.10
CA GLU A 147 -2.52 12.29 -10.69
C GLU A 147 -2.25 13.35 -9.62
N ALA A 148 -1.36 14.30 -9.91
CA ALA A 148 -1.19 15.46 -9.05
C ALA A 148 -2.52 16.22 -8.98
N ASN A 149 -3.00 16.45 -7.78
CA ASN A 149 -4.25 17.18 -7.58
C ASN A 149 -4.03 18.66 -7.97
N PRO A 150 -4.66 19.19 -9.04
CA PRO A 150 -4.44 20.57 -9.48
C PRO A 150 -4.97 21.62 -8.47
N GLY A 151 -5.52 21.19 -7.34
CA GLY A 151 -6.16 22.05 -6.35
C GLY A 151 -5.36 22.36 -5.08
N VAL A 152 -4.20 21.73 -4.87
CA VAL A 152 -3.35 22.08 -3.72
C VAL A 152 -2.36 23.17 -4.15
N GLN A 153 -2.75 24.43 -4.03
CA GLN A 153 -1.79 25.53 -4.06
C GLN A 153 -0.82 25.37 -2.87
N PRO A 154 0.50 25.47 -3.09
CA PRO A 154 1.43 25.50 -1.97
C PRO A 154 1.05 26.67 -1.05
N ALA A 155 1.02 26.40 0.26
CA ALA A 155 0.77 27.44 1.24
C ALA A 155 1.72 28.63 1.01
N PRO A 156 1.23 29.89 1.09
CA PRO A 156 2.08 31.05 0.89
C PRO A 156 3.25 31.00 1.90
N GLN A 157 4.46 31.09 1.37
CA GLN A 157 5.67 31.18 2.21
C GLN A 157 5.56 32.40 3.08
N GLN A 158 5.57 32.22 4.38
CA GLN A 158 5.66 33.34 5.31
C GLN A 158 7.03 34.00 5.13
N PRO A 159 7.09 35.33 4.97
CA PRO A 159 8.38 36.04 4.95
C PRO A 159 9.06 35.89 6.32
N GLN A 160 10.39 35.60 6.25
CA GLN A 160 11.28 35.55 7.43
C GLN A 160 11.44 36.92 8.05
#